data_230149dc56f2972e046049b10eb5ee2f
#
_entry.id   230149dc56f2972e046049b10eb5ee2f
#
_cell.length_a   1.000
_cell.length_b   1.000
_cell.length_c   1.000
_cell.angle_alpha   90.00
_cell.angle_beta   90.00
_cell.angle_gamma   90.00
#
_symmetry.space_group_name_H-M   'P 1'
#
loop_
_entity.id
_entity.type
_entity.pdbx_description
1 polymer ?
#
loop_
_entity_poly.entity_id
_entity_poly.type
_entity_poly.pdbx_seq_one_letter_code
_entity_poly.pdbx_strand_id
1 'polypeptide(L)'
;MTWNASSGATGYNVYRDGAKLNATPLASTGYTDGGLAASTSYTYQISSTGNGVESAKSAGVTGATTSGFVCSTTTASNYAHVTAGRAHDSGGYALANGSNQNMGLNNTFYTTTLAQTAAGYYVIGNCP
;
A
#
# COMPACT_ATOMS: atom_id res chain seq x y z
N MET A 1 -11.62 7.47 -4.18
CA MET A 1 -12.54 7.04 -5.26
C MET A 1 -13.35 8.23 -5.75
N THR A 2 -13.76 8.23 -7.03
CA THR A 2 -14.58 9.27 -7.65
C THR A 2 -15.67 8.64 -8.51
N TRP A 3 -16.76 9.37 -8.76
CA TRP A 3 -17.88 8.95 -9.62
C TRP A 3 -18.43 10.12 -10.43
N ASN A 4 -19.24 9.83 -11.41
CA ASN A 4 -19.90 10.86 -12.22
C ASN A 4 -21.14 11.39 -11.51
N ALA A 5 -21.41 12.69 -11.63
CA ALA A 5 -22.60 13.30 -11.09
C ALA A 5 -23.87 12.75 -11.77
N SER A 6 -24.93 12.51 -10.98
CA SER A 6 -26.26 12.17 -11.48
C SER A 6 -27.12 13.41 -11.58
N SER A 7 -27.88 13.53 -12.67
CA SER A 7 -28.82 14.64 -12.86
C SER A 7 -29.87 14.66 -11.74
N GLY A 8 -30.11 15.83 -11.15
CA GLY A 8 -31.07 16.01 -10.05
C GLY A 8 -30.59 15.52 -8.67
N ALA A 9 -29.38 14.99 -8.58
CA ALA A 9 -28.81 14.61 -7.28
C ALA A 9 -28.40 15.85 -6.48
N THR A 10 -28.76 15.88 -5.20
CA THR A 10 -28.32 16.87 -4.22
C THR A 10 -27.27 16.32 -3.27
N GLY A 11 -27.02 15.00 -3.30
CA GLY A 11 -26.00 14.33 -2.50
C GLY A 11 -25.82 12.87 -2.88
N TYR A 12 -24.82 12.23 -2.26
CA TYR A 12 -24.46 10.85 -2.52
C TYR A 12 -24.19 10.08 -1.23
N ASN A 13 -24.58 8.82 -1.22
CA ASN A 13 -24.21 7.86 -0.19
C ASN A 13 -23.20 6.87 -0.76
N VAL A 14 -22.16 6.57 0.03
CA VAL A 14 -21.10 5.63 -0.28
C VAL A 14 -21.28 4.37 0.56
N TYR A 15 -21.19 3.23 -0.07
CA TYR A 15 -21.28 1.93 0.58
C TYR A 15 -20.01 1.12 0.32
N ARG A 16 -19.53 0.43 1.35
CA ARG A 16 -18.46 -0.57 1.26
C ARG A 16 -19.00 -1.90 1.78
N ASP A 17 -18.93 -2.94 0.96
CA ASP A 17 -19.42 -4.29 1.27
C ASP A 17 -20.86 -4.30 1.80
N GLY A 18 -21.69 -3.42 1.23
CA GLY A 18 -23.09 -3.24 1.60
C GLY A 18 -23.35 -2.26 2.76
N ALA A 19 -22.34 -1.93 3.57
CA ALA A 19 -22.46 -1.00 4.69
C ALA A 19 -22.29 0.45 4.23
N LYS A 20 -23.15 1.35 4.70
CA LYS A 20 -23.06 2.80 4.43
C LYS A 20 -21.94 3.42 5.23
N LEU A 21 -21.07 4.21 4.57
CA LEU A 21 -19.90 4.82 5.18
C LEU A 21 -20.13 6.25 5.69
N ASN A 22 -20.97 7.04 5.02
CA ASN A 22 -21.22 8.43 5.38
C ASN A 22 -22.55 8.58 6.14
N ALA A 23 -22.53 9.34 7.24
CA ALA A 23 -23.72 9.60 8.05
C ALA A 23 -24.72 10.53 7.34
N THR A 24 -24.20 11.53 6.62
CA THR A 24 -24.99 12.50 5.82
C THR A 24 -24.58 12.42 4.35
N PRO A 25 -25.50 12.65 3.39
CA PRO A 25 -25.17 12.65 1.98
C PRO A 25 -24.05 13.64 1.63
N LEU A 26 -23.11 13.22 0.80
CA LEU A 26 -21.97 14.00 0.35
C LEU A 26 -22.38 14.87 -0.84
N ALA A 27 -22.09 16.16 -0.83
CA ALA A 27 -22.32 17.04 -1.98
C ALA A 27 -21.28 16.86 -3.09
N SER A 28 -20.13 16.26 -2.77
CA SER A 28 -19.04 15.99 -3.72
C SER A 28 -19.21 14.64 -4.41
N THR A 29 -18.57 14.48 -5.57
CA THR A 29 -18.47 13.22 -6.33
C THR A 29 -17.18 12.46 -6.05
N GLY A 30 -16.61 12.64 -4.86
CA GLY A 30 -15.41 11.96 -4.41
C GLY A 30 -15.49 11.60 -2.93
N TYR A 31 -14.84 10.49 -2.58
CA TYR A 31 -14.73 10.01 -1.21
C TYR A 31 -13.37 9.35 -0.97
N THR A 32 -12.77 9.64 0.18
CA THR A 32 -11.56 8.95 0.64
C THR A 32 -11.93 8.01 1.78
N ASP A 33 -11.75 6.72 1.57
CA ASP A 33 -11.95 5.70 2.59
C ASP A 33 -10.63 5.40 3.30
N GLY A 34 -10.65 5.30 4.61
CA GLY A 34 -9.49 5.07 5.44
C GLY A 34 -9.66 3.88 6.38
N GLY A 35 -8.55 3.49 7.06
CA GLY A 35 -8.57 2.38 8.01
C GLY A 35 -8.80 1.01 7.36
N LEU A 36 -8.41 0.88 6.08
CA LEU A 36 -8.55 -0.36 5.33
C LEU A 36 -7.46 -1.37 5.72
N ALA A 37 -7.83 -2.64 5.84
CA ALA A 37 -6.85 -3.71 6.01
C ALA A 37 -6.01 -3.86 4.73
N ALA A 38 -4.72 -4.17 4.89
CA ALA A 38 -3.82 -4.46 3.77
C ALA A 38 -4.22 -5.77 3.05
N SER A 39 -3.86 -5.90 1.78
CA SER A 39 -4.14 -7.08 0.94
C SER A 39 -5.60 -7.53 0.96
N THR A 40 -6.52 -6.59 1.07
CA THR A 40 -7.95 -6.86 1.22
C THR A 40 -8.73 -6.22 0.07
N SER A 41 -9.70 -6.96 -0.47
CA SER A 41 -10.61 -6.47 -1.50
C SER A 41 -11.88 -5.94 -0.86
N TYR A 42 -12.34 -4.79 -1.33
CA TYR A 42 -13.58 -4.13 -0.90
C TYR A 42 -14.45 -3.81 -2.11
N THR A 43 -15.75 -4.00 -1.98
CA THR A 43 -16.71 -3.65 -3.03
C THR A 43 -17.43 -2.36 -2.67
N TYR A 44 -17.34 -1.36 -3.56
CA TYR A 44 -17.97 -0.06 -3.37
C TYR A 44 -19.17 0.13 -4.27
N GLN A 45 -20.20 0.77 -3.73
CA GLN A 45 -21.40 1.18 -4.44
C GLN A 45 -21.77 2.60 -4.03
N ILE A 46 -22.43 3.33 -4.93
CA ILE A 46 -22.90 4.69 -4.71
C ILE A 46 -24.41 4.72 -4.93
N SER A 47 -25.14 5.47 -4.10
CA SER A 47 -26.50 5.93 -4.41
C SER A 47 -26.52 7.45 -4.45
N SER A 48 -27.41 8.02 -5.24
CA SER A 48 -27.70 9.46 -5.24
C SER A 48 -28.91 9.76 -4.36
N THR A 49 -28.92 10.95 -3.77
CA THR A 49 -30.08 11.47 -3.03
C THR A 49 -30.56 12.74 -3.69
N GLY A 50 -31.89 12.94 -3.76
CA GLY A 50 -32.51 14.14 -4.29
C GLY A 50 -33.99 14.20 -3.87
N ASN A 51 -34.48 15.38 -3.53
CA ASN A 51 -35.88 15.60 -3.08
C ASN A 51 -36.31 14.66 -1.95
N GLY A 52 -35.41 14.32 -1.03
CA GLY A 52 -35.70 13.42 0.10
C GLY A 52 -35.74 11.93 -0.25
N VAL A 53 -35.42 11.56 -1.49
CA VAL A 53 -35.44 10.17 -1.96
C VAL A 53 -34.00 9.71 -2.27
N GLU A 54 -33.70 8.47 -1.92
CA GLU A 54 -32.43 7.80 -2.28
C GLU A 54 -32.66 6.84 -3.46
N SER A 55 -31.77 6.89 -4.45
CA SER A 55 -31.81 5.98 -5.60
C SER A 55 -31.40 4.56 -5.23
N ALA A 56 -31.62 3.61 -6.13
CA ALA A 56 -30.94 2.32 -6.07
C ALA A 56 -29.42 2.51 -6.06
N LYS A 57 -28.69 1.57 -5.44
CA LYS A 57 -27.21 1.55 -5.46
C LYS A 57 -26.72 1.25 -6.87
N SER A 58 -25.58 1.83 -7.24
CA SER A 58 -24.87 1.49 -8.47
C SER A 58 -24.45 0.02 -8.52
N ALA A 59 -24.01 -0.44 -9.68
CA ALA A 59 -23.22 -1.67 -9.76
C ALA A 59 -22.02 -1.60 -8.83
N GLY A 60 -21.64 -2.72 -8.24
CA GLY A 60 -20.47 -2.82 -7.36
C GLY A 60 -19.16 -2.69 -8.16
N VAL A 61 -18.23 -1.89 -7.65
CA VAL A 61 -16.85 -1.79 -8.16
C VAL A 61 -15.90 -2.28 -7.08
N THR A 62 -15.13 -3.30 -7.39
CA THR A 62 -14.17 -3.89 -6.45
C THR A 62 -12.80 -3.24 -6.60
N GLY A 63 -12.22 -2.81 -5.49
CA GLY A 63 -10.83 -2.36 -5.38
C GLY A 63 -10.11 -3.17 -4.32
N ALA A 64 -8.83 -3.47 -4.53
CA ALA A 64 -7.99 -4.15 -3.55
C ALA A 64 -6.94 -3.17 -3.00
N THR A 65 -6.72 -3.25 -1.68
CA THR A 65 -5.59 -2.58 -1.05
C THR A 65 -4.30 -3.33 -1.33
N THR A 66 -3.20 -2.61 -1.45
CA THR A 66 -1.87 -3.21 -1.57
C THR A 66 -1.45 -3.85 -0.24
N SER A 67 -0.48 -4.77 -0.30
CA SER A 67 0.15 -5.27 0.93
C SER A 67 0.84 -4.10 1.64
N GLY A 68 0.46 -3.83 2.88
CA GLY A 68 1.13 -2.86 3.74
C GLY A 68 2.48 -3.41 4.17
N PHE A 69 3.50 -3.30 3.32
CA PHE A 69 4.86 -3.68 3.72
C PHE A 69 5.37 -2.64 4.72
N VAL A 70 5.67 -3.08 5.94
CA VAL A 70 6.32 -2.23 6.94
C VAL A 70 7.82 -2.29 6.69
N CYS A 71 8.40 -1.14 6.33
CA CYS A 71 9.84 -1.05 6.15
C CYS A 71 10.56 -1.38 7.47
N SER A 72 11.61 -2.18 7.40
CA SER A 72 12.46 -2.53 8.55
C SER A 72 13.94 -2.36 8.19
N THR A 73 14.75 -1.93 9.15
CA THR A 73 16.20 -1.78 8.98
C THR A 73 16.97 -2.84 9.74
N THR A 74 18.07 -3.28 9.17
CA THR A 74 19.03 -4.18 9.82
C THR A 74 20.45 -3.70 9.56
N THR A 75 21.23 -3.50 10.63
CA THR A 75 22.67 -3.22 10.53
C THR A 75 23.43 -4.49 10.92
N ALA A 76 24.29 -4.96 10.04
CA ALA A 76 25.09 -6.16 10.25
C ALA A 76 26.35 -6.12 9.37
N SER A 77 27.28 -7.07 9.58
CA SER A 77 28.40 -7.23 8.64
C SER A 77 27.88 -7.66 7.27
N ASN A 78 28.64 -7.33 6.23
CA ASN A 78 28.26 -7.70 4.86
C ASN A 78 28.15 -9.22 4.72
N TYR A 79 29.03 -9.99 5.36
CA TYR A 79 28.94 -11.44 5.43
C TYR A 79 27.63 -11.93 6.09
N ALA A 80 27.22 -11.29 7.20
CA ALA A 80 25.97 -11.65 7.87
C ALA A 80 24.73 -11.29 7.06
N HIS A 81 24.78 -10.23 6.24
CA HIS A 81 23.70 -9.93 5.30
C HIS A 81 23.58 -11.00 4.21
N VAL A 82 24.70 -11.47 3.65
CA VAL A 82 24.71 -12.55 2.64
C VAL A 82 24.19 -13.85 3.26
N THR A 83 24.69 -14.24 4.42
CA THR A 83 24.26 -15.47 5.11
C THR A 83 22.75 -15.46 5.45
N ALA A 84 22.21 -14.30 5.77
CA ALA A 84 20.77 -14.13 6.10
C ALA A 84 19.87 -13.89 4.87
N GLY A 85 20.40 -13.96 3.64
CA GLY A 85 19.64 -13.79 2.41
C GLY A 85 19.14 -12.35 2.13
N ARG A 86 19.72 -11.35 2.80
CA ARG A 86 19.44 -9.93 2.53
C ARG A 86 20.32 -9.35 1.42
N ALA A 87 21.41 -10.03 1.13
CA ALA A 87 22.36 -9.73 0.07
C ALA A 87 22.85 -11.04 -0.57
N HIS A 88 23.53 -10.94 -1.71
CA HIS A 88 24.22 -12.06 -2.35
C HIS A 88 25.69 -11.73 -2.60
N ASP A 89 26.54 -12.75 -2.67
CA ASP A 89 27.94 -12.60 -3.04
C ASP A 89 28.07 -12.48 -4.57
N SER A 90 28.89 -11.55 -5.01
CA SER A 90 29.27 -11.42 -6.42
C SER A 90 30.77 -11.06 -6.52
N GLY A 91 31.59 -12.04 -6.77
CA GLY A 91 33.03 -11.85 -6.93
C GLY A 91 33.72 -11.32 -5.67
N GLY A 92 33.26 -11.72 -4.47
CA GLY A 92 33.82 -11.28 -3.20
C GLY A 92 33.20 -9.97 -2.65
N TYR A 93 32.20 -9.40 -3.34
CA TYR A 93 31.44 -8.25 -2.89
C TYR A 93 30.02 -8.67 -2.50
N ALA A 94 29.47 -8.03 -1.47
CA ALA A 94 28.08 -8.18 -1.10
C ALA A 94 27.22 -7.18 -1.87
N LEU A 95 26.16 -7.65 -2.52
CA LEU A 95 25.18 -6.83 -3.22
C LEU A 95 23.81 -6.99 -2.57
N ALA A 96 23.16 -5.89 -2.20
CA ALA A 96 21.84 -5.91 -1.59
C ALA A 96 20.81 -6.55 -2.53
N ASN A 97 20.02 -7.52 -2.03
CA ASN A 97 19.03 -8.24 -2.83
C ASN A 97 17.92 -7.30 -3.32
N GLY A 98 17.57 -7.42 -4.59
CA GLY A 98 16.60 -6.58 -5.27
C GLY A 98 17.22 -5.33 -5.88
N SER A 99 17.86 -4.46 -5.09
CA SER A 99 18.46 -3.21 -5.60
C SER A 99 19.82 -3.42 -6.30
N ASN A 100 20.52 -4.51 -6.00
CA ASN A 100 21.90 -4.79 -6.43
C ASN A 100 22.92 -3.69 -6.04
N GLN A 101 22.61 -2.89 -5.02
CA GLN A 101 23.56 -1.90 -4.52
C GLN A 101 24.77 -2.58 -3.90
N ASN A 102 25.97 -2.11 -4.28
CA ASN A 102 27.24 -2.66 -3.78
C ASN A 102 27.49 -2.18 -2.34
N MET A 103 27.56 -3.11 -1.42
CA MET A 103 27.80 -2.89 0.01
C MET A 103 29.29 -2.93 0.38
N GLY A 104 30.17 -3.22 -0.57
CA GLY A 104 31.59 -3.45 -0.34
C GLY A 104 31.95 -4.93 -0.20
N LEU A 105 33.16 -5.22 0.29
CA LEU A 105 33.66 -6.60 0.42
C LEU A 105 32.75 -7.46 1.32
N ASN A 106 32.54 -8.69 0.87
CA ASN A 106 31.78 -9.69 1.63
C ASN A 106 32.64 -10.29 2.75
N ASN A 107 32.72 -9.59 3.88
CA ASN A 107 33.47 -10.06 5.05
C ASN A 107 32.80 -9.59 6.37
N THR A 108 33.37 -9.96 7.50
CA THR A 108 32.86 -9.63 8.85
C THR A 108 33.28 -8.25 9.36
N PHE A 109 34.19 -7.56 8.70
CA PHE A 109 34.76 -6.28 9.14
C PHE A 109 33.96 -5.08 8.64
N TYR A 110 33.36 -5.18 7.44
CA TYR A 110 32.51 -4.13 6.88
C TYR A 110 31.07 -4.34 7.29
N THR A 111 30.46 -3.31 7.89
CA THR A 111 29.07 -3.30 8.30
C THR A 111 28.26 -2.36 7.41
N THR A 112 27.05 -2.76 7.08
CA THR A 112 26.11 -1.96 6.28
C THR A 112 24.74 -1.97 6.96
N THR A 113 24.00 -0.87 6.88
CA THR A 113 22.58 -0.82 7.22
C THR A 113 21.77 -1.03 5.95
N LEU A 114 20.90 -2.02 5.96
CA LEU A 114 19.94 -2.30 4.90
C LEU A 114 18.52 -2.01 5.35
N ALA A 115 17.78 -1.25 4.56
CA ALA A 115 16.34 -1.10 4.68
C ALA A 115 15.64 -2.11 3.76
N GLN A 116 14.77 -2.94 4.31
CA GLN A 116 13.87 -3.76 3.52
C GLN A 116 12.63 -2.91 3.19
N THR A 117 12.47 -2.51 1.93
CA THR A 117 11.40 -1.60 1.47
C THR A 117 10.26 -2.34 0.77
N ALA A 118 10.49 -3.60 0.40
CA ALA A 118 9.47 -4.54 -0.06
C ALA A 118 9.91 -5.98 0.27
N ALA A 119 9.02 -6.95 0.14
CA ALA A 119 9.37 -8.35 0.39
C ALA A 119 10.55 -8.79 -0.49
N GLY A 120 11.67 -9.17 0.14
CA GLY A 120 12.90 -9.58 -0.54
C GLY A 120 13.68 -8.46 -1.26
N TYR A 121 13.26 -7.19 -1.10
CA TYR A 121 13.91 -6.04 -1.72
C TYR A 121 14.60 -5.16 -0.68
N TYR A 122 15.92 -5.01 -0.79
CA TYR A 122 16.77 -4.31 0.17
C TYR A 122 17.53 -3.16 -0.51
N VAL A 123 17.65 -2.04 0.19
CA VAL A 123 18.45 -0.87 -0.21
C VAL A 123 19.38 -0.48 0.91
N ILE A 124 20.55 0.09 0.57
CA ILE A 124 21.48 0.64 1.57
C ILE A 124 20.86 1.88 2.21
N GLY A 125 20.83 1.92 3.53
CA GLY A 125 20.32 3.04 4.33
C GLY A 125 19.21 2.65 5.29
N ASN A 126 18.53 3.66 5.80
CA ASN A 126 17.40 3.51 6.72
C ASN A 126 16.06 3.58 5.98
N CYS A 127 15.01 3.12 6.66
CA CYS A 127 13.64 3.36 6.21
C CYS A 127 13.33 4.86 6.15
N PRO A 128 12.57 5.33 5.15
CA PRO A 128 12.12 6.72 5.04
C PRO A 128 11.20 7.12 6.19
#